data_223e2159472c994d64bc6db95c42298c
#
_entry.id   223e2159472c994d64bc6db95c42298c
#
_cell.length_a   1.000
_cell.length_b   1.000
_cell.length_c   1.000
_cell.angle_alpha   90.00
_cell.angle_beta   90.00
_cell.angle_gamma   90.00
#
_symmetry.space_group_name_H-M   'P 1'
#
loop_
_entity.id
_entity.type
_entity.pdbx_description
1 polymer ?
#
loop_
_entity_poly.entity_id
_entity_poly.type
_entity_poly.pdbx_seq_one_letter_code
_entity_poly.pdbx_strand_id
1 'polypeptide(L)'
;CRLIEAGLRAGGVRVFCKTTGTDPMTINVAGVEEPLRRRGKANIKEQVGILRRASAENAQVLVIECMALQPEYQRCAQHRILQADVGVITNVRHDHADVMGATLPEIADTLCNTVPQNGILFTADEAMAPRLQAHAEKMHSRFMIARPNGSEPDFDFAENIALALAVCQQLGVARQTALQGMAHYKRDPYALALYTAGNGIFVNAVSVNDPDSTYIVWQQLQAKLGAKAGRLVLIVCNRADRGSRTRDM
;
A
#
# COMPACT_ATOMS: atom_id res chain seq x y z
N CYS A 1 4.17 1.11 1.17
CA CYS A 1 5.47 0.54 1.61
C CYS A 1 6.64 1.41 1.18
N ARG A 2 6.82 1.70 -0.12
CA ARG A 2 7.96 2.46 -0.66
C ARG A 2 8.09 3.86 -0.05
N LEU A 3 6.98 4.59 0.17
CA LEU A 3 6.99 5.90 0.83
C LEU A 3 7.49 5.81 2.28
N ILE A 4 7.01 4.82 3.04
CA ILE A 4 7.44 4.60 4.43
C ILE A 4 8.93 4.26 4.46
N GLU A 5 9.38 3.36 3.58
CA GLU A 5 10.79 2.99 3.43
C GLU A 5 11.67 4.21 3.17
N ALA A 6 11.32 5.01 2.16
CA ALA A 6 12.09 6.20 1.78
C ALA A 6 12.12 7.26 2.88
N GLY A 7 10.99 7.49 3.55
CA GLY A 7 10.90 8.43 4.66
C GLY A 7 11.75 8.02 5.86
N LEU A 8 11.69 6.75 6.26
CA LEU A 8 12.49 6.20 7.36
C LEU A 8 13.98 6.22 7.03
N ARG A 9 14.36 5.83 5.82
CA ARG A 9 15.75 5.84 5.35
C ARG A 9 16.34 7.25 5.37
N ALA A 10 15.59 8.26 4.95
CA ALA A 10 16.04 9.66 5.03
C ALA A 10 16.30 10.10 6.48
N GLY A 11 15.60 9.52 7.45
CA GLY A 11 15.84 9.70 8.88
C GLY A 11 17.02 8.89 9.44
N GLY A 12 17.80 8.22 8.59
CA GLY A 12 18.96 7.43 9.01
C GLY A 12 18.60 6.03 9.56
N VAL A 13 17.35 5.59 9.44
CA VAL A 13 16.91 4.26 9.89
C VAL A 13 17.38 3.21 8.88
N ARG A 14 17.96 2.11 9.35
CA ARG A 14 18.28 0.94 8.52
C ARG A 14 17.00 0.17 8.23
N VAL A 15 16.44 0.39 7.03
CA VAL A 15 15.16 -0.19 6.61
C VAL A 15 15.39 -1.29 5.60
N PHE A 16 14.74 -2.43 5.82
CA PHE A 16 14.53 -3.45 4.80
C PHE A 16 13.06 -3.38 4.35
N CYS A 17 12.79 -3.33 3.05
CA CYS A 17 11.43 -3.24 2.55
C CYS A 17 11.12 -4.39 1.57
N LYS A 18 9.90 -4.92 1.65
CA LYS A 18 9.38 -5.88 0.68
C LYS A 18 8.02 -5.41 0.18
N THR A 19 7.91 -5.29 -1.13
CA THR A 19 6.65 -5.00 -1.82
C THR A 19 6.10 -6.24 -2.52
N THR A 20 4.81 -6.20 -2.84
CA THR A 20 4.11 -7.20 -3.65
C THR A 20 3.55 -6.53 -4.91
N GLY A 21 2.56 -7.10 -5.53
CA GLY A 21 1.96 -6.55 -6.73
C GLY A 21 2.45 -7.28 -7.98
N THR A 22 2.51 -6.56 -9.11
CA THR A 22 2.87 -7.13 -10.41
C THR A 22 4.31 -7.61 -10.41
N ASP A 23 5.23 -6.78 -9.92
CA ASP A 23 6.64 -7.12 -9.74
C ASP A 23 7.00 -7.02 -8.25
N PRO A 24 7.01 -8.16 -7.54
CA PRO A 24 7.42 -8.16 -6.14
C PRO A 24 8.91 -7.86 -6.01
N MET A 25 9.24 -6.89 -5.16
CA MET A 25 10.60 -6.39 -4.96
C MET A 25 11.00 -6.44 -3.49
N THR A 26 12.30 -6.50 -3.26
CA THR A 26 12.91 -6.17 -1.96
C THR A 26 13.83 -4.97 -2.13
N ILE A 27 13.84 -4.07 -1.15
CA ILE A 27 14.80 -2.99 -1.04
C ILE A 27 15.62 -3.28 0.21
N ASN A 28 16.90 -3.57 0.04
CA ASN A 28 17.78 -3.94 1.13
C ASN A 28 18.21 -2.73 1.98
N VAL A 29 18.93 -2.96 3.08
CA VAL A 29 19.37 -1.90 3.99
C VAL A 29 20.24 -0.85 3.30
N ALA A 30 20.98 -1.20 2.25
CA ALA A 30 21.75 -0.26 1.44
C ALA A 30 20.90 0.53 0.41
N GLY A 31 19.60 0.27 0.30
CA GLY A 31 18.72 0.92 -0.68
C GLY A 31 18.73 0.28 -2.07
N VAL A 32 19.39 -0.87 -2.22
CA VAL A 32 19.41 -1.59 -3.49
C VAL A 32 18.11 -2.38 -3.65
N GLU A 33 17.47 -2.17 -4.79
CA GLU A 33 16.23 -2.85 -5.15
C GLU A 33 16.52 -4.11 -5.96
N GLU A 34 15.93 -5.23 -5.53
CA GLU A 34 16.11 -6.54 -6.14
C GLU A 34 14.73 -7.22 -6.36
N PRO A 35 14.53 -7.85 -7.54
CA PRO A 35 13.30 -8.60 -7.78
C PRO A 35 13.21 -9.83 -6.87
N LEU A 36 12.05 -10.03 -6.27
CA LEU A 36 11.77 -11.21 -5.48
C LEU A 36 11.42 -12.38 -6.41
N ARG A 37 12.41 -13.21 -6.73
CA ARG A 37 12.23 -14.37 -7.60
C ARG A 37 11.46 -15.47 -6.87
N ARG A 38 10.28 -15.81 -7.39
CA ARG A 38 9.44 -16.91 -6.91
C ARG A 38 9.61 -18.13 -7.80
N ARG A 39 9.75 -19.32 -7.20
CA ARG A 39 9.75 -20.61 -7.91
C ARG A 39 8.34 -21.18 -8.12
N GLY A 40 7.29 -20.42 -7.81
CA GLY A 40 5.89 -20.84 -7.88
C GLY A 40 4.94 -19.72 -7.49
N LYS A 41 3.71 -20.07 -7.10
CA LYS A 41 2.71 -19.11 -6.63
C LYS A 41 3.19 -18.40 -5.34
N ALA A 42 2.72 -17.17 -5.15
CA ALA A 42 2.93 -16.41 -3.92
C ALA A 42 2.50 -17.25 -2.68
N ASN A 43 3.33 -17.24 -1.63
CA ASN A 43 3.09 -18.02 -0.42
C ASN A 43 3.54 -17.24 0.81
N ILE A 44 2.72 -17.26 1.88
CA ILE A 44 3.04 -16.54 3.12
C ILE A 44 4.36 -16.99 3.77
N LYS A 45 4.84 -18.21 3.50
CA LYS A 45 6.15 -18.69 3.97
C LYS A 45 7.33 -17.86 3.46
N GLU A 46 7.17 -17.13 2.34
CA GLU A 46 8.24 -16.22 1.86
C GLU A 46 8.57 -15.15 2.90
N GLN A 47 7.62 -14.77 3.78
CA GLN A 47 7.84 -13.80 4.85
C GLN A 47 8.94 -14.25 5.83
N VAL A 48 9.07 -15.56 6.08
CA VAL A 48 10.15 -16.11 6.91
C VAL A 48 11.51 -15.86 6.28
N GLY A 49 11.62 -16.00 4.96
CA GLY A 49 12.85 -15.70 4.22
C GLY A 49 13.18 -14.20 4.26
N ILE A 50 12.17 -13.36 4.16
CA ILE A 50 12.32 -11.89 4.26
C ILE A 50 12.81 -11.48 5.66
N LEU A 51 12.21 -12.02 6.73
CA LEU A 51 12.65 -11.78 8.11
C LEU A 51 14.13 -12.16 8.31
N ARG A 52 14.53 -13.33 7.80
CA ARG A 52 15.92 -13.78 7.89
C ARG A 52 16.88 -12.84 7.15
N ARG A 53 16.51 -12.38 5.95
CA ARG A 53 17.32 -11.41 5.19
C ARG A 53 17.43 -10.08 5.91
N ALA A 54 16.31 -9.51 6.36
CA ALA A 54 16.30 -8.26 7.13
C ALA A 54 17.15 -8.35 8.40
N SER A 55 17.07 -9.48 9.13
CA SER A 55 17.90 -9.74 10.31
C SER A 55 19.39 -9.85 9.96
N ALA A 56 19.74 -10.57 8.90
CA ALA A 56 21.12 -10.74 8.46
C ALA A 56 21.78 -9.40 8.04
N GLU A 57 20.98 -8.46 7.55
CA GLU A 57 21.43 -7.12 7.19
C GLU A 57 21.34 -6.12 8.35
N ASN A 58 21.02 -6.58 9.57
CA ASN A 58 20.84 -5.74 10.76
C ASN A 58 19.82 -4.60 10.53
N ALA A 59 18.72 -4.87 9.85
CA ALA A 59 17.63 -3.92 9.69
C ALA A 59 17.02 -3.55 11.06
N GLN A 60 16.79 -2.26 11.28
CA GLN A 60 16.09 -1.75 12.46
C GLN A 60 14.57 -1.79 12.26
N VAL A 61 14.13 -1.60 11.02
CA VAL A 61 12.73 -1.64 10.63
C VAL A 61 12.57 -2.51 9.38
N LEU A 62 11.58 -3.41 9.42
CA LEU A 62 11.11 -4.16 8.26
C LEU A 62 9.76 -3.59 7.84
N VAL A 63 9.70 -3.00 6.65
CA VAL A 63 8.45 -2.59 6.00
C VAL A 63 8.03 -3.69 5.06
N ILE A 64 6.87 -4.31 5.30
CA ILE A 64 6.46 -5.48 4.54
C ILE A 64 4.99 -5.40 4.13
N GLU A 65 4.72 -5.62 2.86
CA GLU A 65 3.38 -5.65 2.32
C GLU A 65 2.74 -7.02 2.51
N CYS A 66 1.53 -7.05 3.04
CA CYS A 66 0.75 -8.28 3.17
C CYS A 66 0.30 -8.75 1.79
N MET A 67 0.59 -10.03 1.49
CA MET A 67 0.23 -10.66 0.23
C MET A 67 -0.94 -11.64 0.37
N ALA A 68 -1.41 -11.87 1.59
CA ALA A 68 -2.46 -12.82 1.88
C ALA A 68 -3.83 -12.18 1.64
N LEU A 69 -4.71 -12.89 0.94
CA LEU A 69 -6.10 -12.49 0.73
C LEU A 69 -7.02 -13.21 1.72
N GLN A 70 -6.77 -14.49 1.98
CA GLN A 70 -7.60 -15.28 2.88
C GLN A 70 -7.37 -14.91 4.34
N PRO A 71 -8.44 -14.81 5.15
CA PRO A 71 -8.37 -14.42 6.56
C PRO A 71 -7.38 -15.25 7.39
N GLU A 72 -7.35 -16.57 7.16
CA GLU A 72 -6.45 -17.48 7.88
C GLU A 72 -4.98 -17.21 7.57
N TYR A 73 -4.67 -16.89 6.31
CA TYR A 73 -3.31 -16.59 5.90
C TYR A 73 -2.88 -15.20 6.37
N GLN A 74 -3.79 -14.22 6.39
CA GLN A 74 -3.52 -12.90 6.99
C GLN A 74 -3.21 -13.05 8.48
N ARG A 75 -4.07 -13.78 9.22
CA ARG A 75 -3.87 -14.05 10.66
C ARG A 75 -2.57 -14.81 10.91
N CYS A 76 -2.29 -15.84 10.12
CA CYS A 76 -1.04 -16.60 10.26
C CYS A 76 0.18 -15.70 9.96
N ALA A 77 0.15 -14.91 8.89
CA ALA A 77 1.24 -14.01 8.54
C ALA A 77 1.50 -12.99 9.65
N GLN A 78 0.46 -12.35 10.19
CA GLN A 78 0.60 -11.34 11.23
C GLN A 78 0.98 -11.95 12.58
N HIS A 79 0.20 -12.92 13.09
CA HIS A 79 0.30 -13.33 14.49
C HIS A 79 1.23 -14.54 14.74
N ARG A 80 1.70 -15.22 13.69
CA ARG A 80 2.60 -16.37 13.80
C ARG A 80 3.96 -16.13 13.16
N ILE A 81 4.04 -15.28 12.14
CA ILE A 81 5.28 -15.07 11.38
C ILE A 81 5.87 -13.70 11.66
N LEU A 82 5.13 -12.62 11.41
CA LEU A 82 5.66 -11.26 11.44
C LEU A 82 5.62 -10.62 12.82
N GLN A 83 4.49 -10.73 13.50
CA GLN A 83 4.24 -10.08 14.81
C GLN A 83 4.58 -8.59 14.75
N ALA A 84 4.08 -7.90 13.69
CA ALA A 84 4.39 -6.51 13.47
C ALA A 84 3.82 -5.62 14.59
N ASP A 85 4.58 -4.60 14.99
CA ASP A 85 4.18 -3.60 15.99
C ASP A 85 3.32 -2.50 15.39
N VAL A 86 3.49 -2.23 14.09
CA VAL A 86 2.78 -1.19 13.34
C VAL A 86 2.02 -1.82 12.18
N GLY A 87 0.70 -1.71 12.20
CA GLY A 87 -0.20 -2.07 11.11
C GLY A 87 -0.63 -0.85 10.31
N VAL A 88 -0.78 -1.03 9.00
CA VAL A 88 -1.34 -0.02 8.10
C VAL A 88 -2.40 -0.65 7.21
N ILE A 89 -3.63 -0.18 7.32
CA ILE A 89 -4.71 -0.47 6.38
C ILE A 89 -4.99 0.82 5.63
N THR A 90 -4.58 0.89 4.37
CA THR A 90 -4.63 2.12 3.56
C THR A 90 -6.06 2.59 3.35
N ASN A 91 -6.89 1.69 2.86
CA ASN A 91 -8.33 1.89 2.63
C ASN A 91 -9.02 0.52 2.54
N VAL A 92 -10.35 0.55 2.56
CA VAL A 92 -11.23 -0.61 2.35
C VAL A 92 -12.03 -0.36 1.08
N ARG A 93 -11.81 -1.17 0.05
CA ARG A 93 -12.47 -1.06 -1.25
C ARG A 93 -12.94 -2.41 -1.74
N HIS A 94 -13.85 -2.41 -2.70
CA HIS A 94 -14.32 -3.65 -3.34
C HIS A 94 -13.20 -4.26 -4.17
N ASP A 95 -12.51 -5.23 -3.61
CA ASP A 95 -11.50 -6.04 -4.29
C ASP A 95 -11.51 -7.45 -3.72
N HIS A 96 -11.28 -8.47 -4.57
CA HIS A 96 -11.28 -9.87 -4.18
C HIS A 96 -12.53 -10.29 -3.37
N ALA A 97 -13.71 -9.88 -3.79
CA ALA A 97 -14.98 -10.12 -3.10
C ALA A 97 -15.28 -11.62 -2.89
N ASP A 98 -14.77 -12.46 -3.77
CA ASP A 98 -14.84 -13.93 -3.68
C ASP A 98 -14.08 -14.52 -2.49
N VAL A 99 -13.15 -13.78 -1.90
CA VAL A 99 -12.28 -14.24 -0.81
C VAL A 99 -12.39 -13.37 0.44
N MET A 100 -12.49 -12.06 0.26
CA MET A 100 -12.42 -11.10 1.36
C MET A 100 -13.79 -10.70 1.91
N GLY A 101 -14.86 -10.90 1.15
CA GLY A 101 -16.24 -10.55 1.50
C GLY A 101 -16.91 -9.71 0.43
N ALA A 102 -18.25 -9.81 0.35
CA ALA A 102 -19.05 -9.16 -0.67
C ALA A 102 -19.34 -7.67 -0.36
N THR A 103 -19.16 -7.26 0.88
CA THR A 103 -19.44 -5.90 1.35
C THR A 103 -18.20 -5.24 1.95
N LEU A 104 -18.14 -3.90 1.93
CA LEU A 104 -17.03 -3.18 2.56
C LEU A 104 -16.83 -3.53 4.05
N PRO A 105 -17.88 -3.68 4.88
CA PRO A 105 -17.72 -4.16 6.24
C PRO A 105 -17.06 -5.55 6.36
N GLU A 106 -17.42 -6.50 5.50
CA GLU A 106 -16.80 -7.84 5.50
C GLU A 106 -15.34 -7.79 5.06
N ILE A 107 -15.02 -6.97 4.05
CA ILE A 107 -13.65 -6.73 3.61
C ILE A 107 -12.83 -6.10 4.75
N ALA A 108 -13.40 -5.11 5.46
CA ALA A 108 -12.75 -4.51 6.62
C ALA A 108 -12.44 -5.54 7.70
N ASP A 109 -13.39 -6.43 8.03
CA ASP A 109 -13.18 -7.50 9.01
C ASP A 109 -12.08 -8.47 8.57
N THR A 110 -12.03 -8.78 7.28
CA THR A 110 -10.96 -9.61 6.71
C THR A 110 -9.60 -8.94 6.84
N LEU A 111 -9.47 -7.67 6.47
CA LEU A 111 -8.22 -6.90 6.61
C LEU A 111 -7.79 -6.79 8.08
N CYS A 112 -8.73 -6.73 9.01
CA CYS A 112 -8.45 -6.66 10.45
C CYS A 112 -7.72 -7.90 11.01
N ASN A 113 -7.64 -9.02 10.28
CA ASN A 113 -6.76 -10.12 10.66
C ASN A 113 -5.27 -9.74 10.64
N THR A 114 -4.91 -8.59 10.05
CA THR A 114 -3.54 -8.04 10.04
C THR A 114 -3.28 -7.03 11.16
N VAL A 115 -4.26 -6.72 11.99
CA VAL A 115 -4.08 -5.76 13.10
C VAL A 115 -3.05 -6.28 14.08
N PRO A 116 -2.05 -5.50 14.47
CA PRO A 116 -1.07 -5.87 15.48
C PRO A 116 -1.72 -6.19 16.83
N GLN A 117 -1.04 -6.98 17.64
CA GLN A 117 -1.40 -7.14 19.04
C GLN A 117 -0.51 -6.24 19.90
N ASN A 118 -1.11 -5.45 20.80
CA ASN A 118 -0.42 -4.48 21.66
C ASN A 118 0.42 -3.43 20.89
N GLY A 119 0.03 -3.15 19.66
CA GLY A 119 0.76 -2.26 18.76
C GLY A 119 -0.01 -0.99 18.40
N ILE A 120 0.06 -0.60 17.14
CA ILE A 120 -0.69 0.54 16.60
C ILE A 120 -1.18 0.24 15.19
N LEU A 121 -2.44 0.60 14.89
CA LEU A 121 -3.03 0.54 13.57
C LEU A 121 -3.21 1.96 13.01
N PHE A 122 -2.70 2.19 11.81
CA PHE A 122 -2.97 3.40 11.03
C PHE A 122 -3.91 3.11 9.86
N THR A 123 -4.79 4.07 9.55
CA THR A 123 -5.61 4.04 8.34
C THR A 123 -5.82 5.45 7.79
N ALA A 124 -6.14 5.56 6.50
CA ALA A 124 -6.68 6.77 5.90
C ALA A 124 -8.18 6.64 5.57
N ASP A 125 -8.78 5.49 5.84
CA ASP A 125 -10.19 5.22 5.56
C ASP A 125 -11.07 5.75 6.70
N GLU A 126 -11.70 6.89 6.48
CA GLU A 126 -12.61 7.48 7.48
C GLU A 126 -13.95 6.74 7.56
N ALA A 127 -14.42 6.19 6.44
CA ALA A 127 -15.73 5.52 6.39
C ALA A 127 -15.72 4.22 7.22
N MET A 128 -14.65 3.45 7.14
CA MET A 128 -14.50 2.21 7.89
C MET A 128 -13.76 2.39 9.22
N ALA A 129 -13.31 3.60 9.54
CA ALA A 129 -12.55 3.89 10.77
C ALA A 129 -13.21 3.36 12.05
N PRO A 130 -14.52 3.51 12.30
CA PRO A 130 -15.14 2.99 13.52
C PRO A 130 -14.99 1.46 13.64
N ARG A 131 -15.09 0.74 12.53
CA ARG A 131 -14.97 -0.72 12.49
C ARG A 131 -13.52 -1.16 12.70
N LEU A 132 -12.58 -0.51 12.03
CA LEU A 132 -11.15 -0.75 12.19
C LEU A 132 -10.67 -0.47 13.63
N GLN A 133 -11.18 0.62 14.23
CA GLN A 133 -10.90 0.97 15.62
C GLN A 133 -11.38 -0.11 16.59
N ALA A 134 -12.63 -0.59 16.43
CA ALA A 134 -13.16 -1.64 17.28
C ALA A 134 -12.33 -2.94 17.23
N HIS A 135 -11.73 -3.26 16.07
CA HIS A 135 -10.80 -4.39 15.95
C HIS A 135 -9.45 -4.08 16.61
N ALA A 136 -8.92 -2.86 16.47
CA ALA A 136 -7.69 -2.47 17.13
C ALA A 136 -7.81 -2.53 18.66
N GLU A 137 -8.93 -2.07 19.22
CA GLU A 137 -9.23 -2.15 20.65
C GLU A 137 -9.27 -3.60 21.16
N LYS A 138 -9.89 -4.53 20.42
CA LYS A 138 -9.89 -5.97 20.76
C LYS A 138 -8.47 -6.57 20.78
N MET A 139 -7.57 -6.02 19.98
CA MET A 139 -6.16 -6.44 19.92
C MET A 139 -5.27 -5.64 20.88
N HIS A 140 -5.84 -4.81 21.76
CA HIS A 140 -5.12 -3.90 22.66
C HIS A 140 -4.15 -2.98 21.91
N SER A 141 -4.47 -2.61 20.67
CA SER A 141 -3.68 -1.74 19.82
C SER A 141 -4.25 -0.33 19.81
N ARG A 142 -3.36 0.66 19.74
CA ARG A 142 -3.75 2.04 19.50
C ARG A 142 -4.29 2.16 18.06
N PHE A 143 -5.18 3.10 17.85
CA PHE A 143 -5.76 3.37 16.54
C PHE A 143 -5.54 4.84 16.16
N MET A 144 -5.12 5.09 14.91
CA MET A 144 -4.89 6.43 14.38
C MET A 144 -5.39 6.56 12.94
N ILE A 145 -6.11 7.65 12.67
CA ILE A 145 -6.50 8.04 11.32
C ILE A 145 -5.47 9.06 10.81
N ALA A 146 -4.83 8.75 9.70
CA ALA A 146 -3.92 9.66 9.02
C ALA A 146 -4.69 10.46 7.97
N ARG A 147 -4.96 11.73 8.26
CA ARG A 147 -5.68 12.64 7.35
C ARG A 147 -4.71 13.52 6.58
N PRO A 148 -4.89 13.66 5.26
CA PRO A 148 -4.24 14.74 4.54
C PRO A 148 -4.64 16.09 5.13
N ASN A 149 -3.70 17.01 5.19
CA ASN A 149 -3.96 18.36 5.70
C ASN A 149 -3.90 19.44 4.60
N GLY A 150 -3.83 19.01 3.33
CA GLY A 150 -3.76 19.89 2.17
C GLY A 150 -2.37 20.46 1.87
N SER A 151 -1.34 20.08 2.64
CA SER A 151 0.05 20.47 2.40
C SER A 151 0.90 19.32 1.83
N GLU A 152 0.27 18.21 1.48
CA GLU A 152 0.94 17.08 0.87
C GLU A 152 1.39 17.45 -0.56
N PRO A 153 2.66 17.14 -0.92
CA PRO A 153 3.16 17.35 -2.27
C PRO A 153 2.44 16.47 -3.29
N ASP A 154 2.29 16.96 -4.52
CA ASP A 154 1.60 16.26 -5.63
C ASP A 154 2.50 15.22 -6.34
N PHE A 155 3.20 14.38 -5.57
CA PHE A 155 3.98 13.27 -6.15
C PHE A 155 3.33 11.90 -5.92
N ASP A 156 2.32 11.79 -5.06
CA ASP A 156 1.51 10.59 -4.81
C ASP A 156 0.13 11.00 -4.29
N PHE A 157 -0.76 10.04 -4.05
CA PHE A 157 -2.04 10.31 -3.38
C PHE A 157 -1.80 10.88 -1.98
N ALA A 158 -2.50 11.96 -1.66
CA ALA A 158 -2.32 12.67 -0.39
C ALA A 158 -2.53 11.76 0.82
N GLU A 159 -3.47 10.81 0.74
CA GLU A 159 -3.75 9.81 1.78
C GLU A 159 -2.56 8.87 2.00
N ASN A 160 -1.90 8.44 0.93
CA ASN A 160 -0.71 7.59 1.02
C ASN A 160 0.45 8.32 1.68
N ILE A 161 0.64 9.61 1.33
CA ILE A 161 1.67 10.46 1.93
C ILE A 161 1.36 10.68 3.41
N ALA A 162 0.11 11.02 3.76
CA ALA A 162 -0.31 11.23 5.14
C ALA A 162 -0.08 9.97 6.01
N LEU A 163 -0.46 8.79 5.50
CA LEU A 163 -0.20 7.50 6.17
C LEU A 163 1.29 7.25 6.37
N ALA A 164 2.07 7.42 5.31
CA ALA A 164 3.52 7.18 5.39
C ALA A 164 4.19 8.14 6.37
N LEU A 165 3.78 9.41 6.39
CA LEU A 165 4.25 10.40 7.35
C LEU A 165 3.90 10.02 8.80
N ALA A 166 2.66 9.61 9.05
CA ALA A 166 2.21 9.19 10.37
C ALA A 166 3.05 8.03 10.90
N VAL A 167 3.34 7.04 10.06
CA VAL A 167 4.22 5.90 10.41
C VAL A 167 5.65 6.37 10.67
N CYS A 168 6.23 7.22 9.81
CA CYS A 168 7.59 7.73 9.99
C CYS A 168 7.72 8.53 11.29
N GLN A 169 6.75 9.38 11.61
CA GLN A 169 6.72 10.16 12.85
C GLN A 169 6.55 9.25 14.09
N GLN A 170 5.73 8.21 14.01
CA GLN A 170 5.59 7.20 15.08
C GLN A 170 6.93 6.50 15.36
N LEU A 171 7.76 6.34 14.35
CA LEU A 171 9.08 5.72 14.44
C LEU A 171 10.22 6.74 14.66
N GLY A 172 9.88 7.97 15.03
CA GLY A 172 10.85 9.00 15.46
C GLY A 172 11.48 9.81 14.33
N VAL A 173 11.00 9.70 13.09
CA VAL A 173 11.51 10.51 11.96
C VAL A 173 10.69 11.80 11.83
N ALA A 174 11.36 12.95 11.82
CA ALA A 174 10.71 14.25 11.66
C ALA A 174 9.97 14.35 10.31
N ARG A 175 8.79 15.00 10.30
CA ARG A 175 7.94 15.18 9.11
C ARG A 175 8.72 15.68 7.90
N GLN A 176 9.52 16.75 8.08
CA GLN A 176 10.29 17.38 7.01
C GLN A 176 11.30 16.41 6.38
N THR A 177 12.03 15.67 7.21
CA THR A 177 13.01 14.66 6.77
C THR A 177 12.32 13.52 6.01
N ALA A 178 11.19 13.02 6.54
CA ALA A 178 10.42 11.98 5.88
C ALA A 178 9.90 12.44 4.51
N LEU A 179 9.37 13.67 4.40
CA LEU A 179 8.91 14.23 3.12
C LEU A 179 10.05 14.35 2.10
N GLN A 180 11.23 14.81 2.53
CA GLN A 180 12.41 14.88 1.66
C GLN A 180 12.78 13.50 1.09
N GLY A 181 12.76 12.46 1.93
CA GLY A 181 12.98 11.09 1.47
C GLY A 181 11.91 10.61 0.49
N MET A 182 10.64 10.84 0.83
CA MET A 182 9.51 10.45 -0.01
C MET A 182 9.51 11.15 -1.37
N ALA A 183 9.97 12.39 -1.47
CA ALA A 183 10.04 13.11 -2.74
C ALA A 183 10.96 12.44 -3.78
N HIS A 184 11.90 11.62 -3.31
CA HIS A 184 12.89 10.93 -4.16
C HIS A 184 12.71 9.41 -4.19
N TYR A 185 11.57 8.89 -3.68
CA TYR A 185 11.36 7.45 -3.67
C TYR A 185 11.26 6.89 -5.09
N LYS A 186 11.76 5.68 -5.28
CA LYS A 186 11.61 4.99 -6.55
C LYS A 186 10.19 4.48 -6.70
N ARG A 187 9.44 5.08 -7.61
CA ARG A 187 8.06 4.66 -7.90
C ARG A 187 8.01 3.24 -8.46
N ASP A 188 6.91 2.57 -8.18
CA ASP A 188 6.57 1.34 -8.89
C ASP A 188 6.38 1.68 -10.38
N PRO A 189 6.95 0.89 -11.32
CA PRO A 189 6.78 1.12 -12.77
C PRO A 189 5.32 1.12 -13.23
N TYR A 190 4.45 0.47 -12.48
CA TYR A 190 3.01 0.38 -12.78
C TYR A 190 2.17 1.41 -12.03
N ALA A 191 2.78 2.26 -11.20
CA ALA A 191 2.07 3.34 -10.51
C ALA A 191 1.45 4.31 -11.51
N LEU A 192 0.33 4.94 -11.08
CA LEU A 192 -0.34 5.96 -11.87
C LEU A 192 0.65 7.03 -12.33
N ALA A 193 0.77 7.22 -13.64
CA ALA A 193 1.67 8.21 -14.23
C ALA A 193 1.08 8.80 -15.51
N LEU A 194 1.39 10.07 -15.76
CA LEU A 194 0.99 10.79 -16.96
C LEU A 194 2.22 11.03 -17.84
N TYR A 195 2.09 10.74 -19.13
CA TYR A 195 3.14 10.94 -20.12
C TYR A 195 2.58 11.77 -21.28
N THR A 196 3.34 12.74 -21.76
CA THR A 196 3.03 13.45 -23.00
C THR A 196 3.43 12.58 -24.18
N ALA A 197 2.52 12.33 -25.10
CA ALA A 197 2.73 11.55 -26.31
C ALA A 197 2.24 12.33 -27.54
N GLY A 198 3.13 13.02 -28.22
CA GLY A 198 2.77 13.95 -29.29
C GLY A 198 1.83 15.04 -28.77
N ASN A 199 0.65 15.17 -29.38
CA ASN A 199 -0.39 16.12 -28.94
C ASN A 199 -1.35 15.53 -27.91
N GLY A 200 -1.11 14.29 -27.45
CA GLY A 200 -1.95 13.59 -26.49
C GLY A 200 -1.29 13.40 -25.14
N ILE A 201 -2.09 12.91 -24.20
CA ILE A 201 -1.63 12.49 -22.87
C ILE A 201 -1.93 11.00 -22.74
N PHE A 202 -0.88 10.23 -22.46
CA PHE A 202 -1.02 8.82 -22.09
C PHE A 202 -1.02 8.71 -20.55
N VAL A 203 -2.06 8.08 -20.02
CA VAL A 203 -2.19 7.82 -18.60
C VAL A 203 -1.93 6.34 -18.35
N ASN A 204 -0.84 6.03 -17.68
CA ASN A 204 -0.58 4.69 -17.18
C ASN A 204 -1.34 4.49 -15.86
N ALA A 205 -2.43 3.74 -15.89
CA ALA A 205 -3.25 3.41 -14.73
C ALA A 205 -3.30 1.89 -14.47
N VAL A 206 -2.26 1.16 -14.87
CA VAL A 206 -2.23 -0.33 -14.79
C VAL A 206 -2.31 -0.85 -13.36
N SER A 207 -1.88 -0.07 -12.38
CA SER A 207 -2.02 -0.42 -10.94
C SER A 207 -3.41 -0.16 -10.38
N VAL A 208 -4.24 0.60 -11.08
CA VAL A 208 -5.62 0.91 -10.69
C VAL A 208 -6.50 -0.22 -11.20
N ASN A 209 -6.97 -1.07 -10.31
CA ASN A 209 -7.55 -2.37 -10.67
C ASN A 209 -8.86 -2.68 -9.95
N ASP A 210 -9.50 -1.65 -9.39
CA ASP A 210 -10.84 -1.71 -8.82
C ASP A 210 -11.70 -0.54 -9.32
N PRO A 211 -13.05 -0.68 -9.36
CA PRO A 211 -13.95 0.33 -9.90
C PRO A 211 -13.87 1.67 -9.15
N ASP A 212 -13.79 1.63 -7.82
CA ASP A 212 -13.76 2.83 -6.98
C ASP A 212 -12.50 3.66 -7.24
N SER A 213 -11.35 2.99 -7.27
CA SER A 213 -10.06 3.63 -7.61
C SER A 213 -10.05 4.18 -9.02
N THR A 214 -10.62 3.46 -9.98
CA THR A 214 -10.74 3.89 -11.38
C THR A 214 -11.56 5.17 -11.49
N TYR A 215 -12.67 5.25 -10.77
CA TYR A 215 -13.51 6.43 -10.75
C TYR A 215 -12.81 7.65 -10.09
N ILE A 216 -12.12 7.44 -8.98
CA ILE A 216 -11.34 8.50 -8.31
C ILE A 216 -10.25 9.05 -9.24
N VAL A 217 -9.49 8.16 -9.88
CA VAL A 217 -8.45 8.56 -10.84
C VAL A 217 -9.05 9.33 -12.01
N TRP A 218 -10.19 8.88 -12.53
CA TRP A 218 -10.91 9.58 -13.57
C TRP A 218 -11.31 11.01 -13.17
N GLN A 219 -11.89 11.18 -11.97
CA GLN A 219 -12.26 12.51 -11.46
C GLN A 219 -11.03 13.42 -11.31
N GLN A 220 -9.92 12.90 -10.78
CA GLN A 220 -8.67 13.65 -10.65
C GLN A 220 -8.11 14.07 -12.02
N LEU A 221 -8.16 13.18 -13.00
CA LEU A 221 -7.72 13.48 -14.36
C LEU A 221 -8.60 14.56 -15.01
N GLN A 222 -9.91 14.47 -14.86
CA GLN A 222 -10.83 15.50 -15.35
C GLN A 222 -10.53 16.86 -14.74
N ALA A 223 -10.27 16.92 -13.42
CA ALA A 223 -9.91 18.17 -12.75
C ALA A 223 -8.57 18.74 -13.25
N LYS A 224 -7.56 17.90 -13.47
CA LYS A 224 -6.24 18.32 -13.97
C LYS A 224 -6.24 18.71 -15.45
N LEU A 225 -6.98 18.02 -16.29
CA LEU A 225 -6.98 18.23 -17.74
C LEU A 225 -7.98 19.32 -18.17
N GLY A 226 -9.07 19.49 -17.45
CA GLY A 226 -10.11 20.50 -17.70
C GLY A 226 -10.58 20.50 -19.17
N ALA A 227 -10.70 21.69 -19.77
CA ALA A 227 -11.10 21.86 -21.16
C ALA A 227 -10.09 21.32 -22.21
N LYS A 228 -8.90 20.90 -21.78
CA LYS A 228 -7.91 20.24 -22.65
C LYS A 228 -8.22 18.76 -22.89
N ALA A 229 -9.18 18.19 -22.14
CA ALA A 229 -9.64 16.83 -22.36
C ALA A 229 -10.43 16.75 -23.68
N GLY A 230 -9.75 16.36 -24.75
CA GLY A 230 -10.36 16.09 -26.04
C GLY A 230 -11.02 14.69 -26.06
N ARG A 231 -10.77 13.93 -27.13
CA ARG A 231 -11.26 12.55 -27.24
C ARG A 231 -10.57 11.64 -26.23
N LEU A 232 -11.34 10.98 -25.35
CA LEU A 232 -10.86 9.93 -24.48
C LEU A 232 -10.85 8.58 -25.20
N VAL A 233 -9.75 7.84 -25.05
CA VAL A 233 -9.67 6.42 -25.41
C VAL A 233 -9.29 5.64 -24.16
N LEU A 234 -10.18 4.77 -23.69
CA LEU A 234 -9.93 3.88 -22.58
C LEU A 234 -9.46 2.52 -23.10
N ILE A 235 -8.30 2.07 -22.62
CA ILE A 235 -7.76 0.73 -22.91
C ILE A 235 -7.82 -0.07 -21.63
N VAL A 236 -8.64 -1.13 -21.62
CA VAL A 236 -8.79 -2.04 -20.48
C VAL A 236 -8.04 -3.33 -20.80
N CYS A 237 -7.07 -3.68 -19.94
CA CYS A 237 -6.32 -4.93 -20.04
C CYS A 237 -6.78 -5.89 -18.95
N ASN A 238 -7.49 -6.96 -19.34
CA ASN A 238 -7.99 -7.98 -18.44
C ASN A 238 -7.10 -9.23 -18.46
N ARG A 239 -6.96 -9.87 -17.30
CA ARG A 239 -6.25 -11.13 -17.16
C ARG A 239 -7.24 -12.28 -17.07
N ALA A 240 -7.03 -13.33 -17.86
CA ALA A 240 -7.89 -14.50 -17.90
C ALA A 240 -7.99 -15.26 -16.55
N ASP A 241 -6.96 -15.15 -15.69
CA ASP A 241 -6.92 -15.76 -14.36
C ASP A 241 -7.61 -14.95 -13.26
N ARG A 242 -8.26 -13.81 -13.61
CA ARG A 242 -8.95 -12.91 -12.69
C ARG A 242 -10.35 -12.54 -13.18
N GLY A 243 -11.16 -13.57 -13.45
CA GLY A 243 -12.49 -13.42 -14.04
C GLY A 243 -13.49 -12.61 -13.21
N SER A 244 -13.38 -12.57 -11.87
CA SER A 244 -14.20 -11.72 -11.00
C SER A 244 -13.93 -10.25 -11.29
N ARG A 245 -12.68 -9.81 -11.23
CA ARG A 245 -12.32 -8.41 -11.54
C ARG A 245 -12.72 -7.96 -12.94
N THR A 246 -12.66 -8.87 -13.92
CA THR A 246 -13.08 -8.55 -15.29
C THR A 246 -14.57 -8.26 -15.40
N ARG A 247 -15.39 -8.81 -14.50
CA ARG A 247 -16.84 -8.57 -14.46
C ARG A 247 -17.19 -7.29 -13.72
N ASP A 248 -16.35 -6.86 -12.78
CA ASP A 248 -16.59 -5.71 -11.91
C ASP A 248 -16.11 -4.39 -12.56
N MET A 249 -15.19 -4.46 -13.55
CA MET A 249 -14.69 -3.34 -14.37
C MET A 249 -15.57 -3.08 -15.60
#